data_9ac334afab26d225850c3e722ab0fd40
#
_entry.id   9ac334afab26d225850c3e722ab0fd40
#
_cell.length_a   1.000
_cell.length_b   1.000
_cell.length_c   1.000
_cell.angle_alpha   90.00
_cell.angle_beta   90.00
_cell.angle_gamma   90.00
#
_symmetry.space_group_name_H-M   'P 1'
#
loop_
_entity.id
_entity.type
_entity.pdbx_description
1 polymer ?
#
loop_
_entity_poly.entity_id
_entity_poly.type
_entity_poly.pdbx_seq_one_letter_code
_entity_poly.pdbx_strand_id
1 'polypeptide(L)'
;MLYGKNIISEYEWQMAENALAQAKAQLAQAQAGLTNAKKNLAYTVVTSPSNGVVGSIPNREGSLASPSAAALTTVSDNAEVYAYFSLNEKDILALTDNGAVSLEKRIKEMPQVRLQLADGTIYPEAGKVTTISGVIDNATGAANVRALFPNVNGMLRSGSTGKVLIPNVADSVIIIPQK
;
A
#
# COMPACT_ATOMS: atom_id res chain seq x y z
N MET A 1 -34.98 -41.98 13.89
CA MET A 1 -34.27 -42.21 15.16
C MET A 1 -34.64 -43.60 15.67
N LEU A 2 -33.82 -44.59 15.31
CA LEU A 2 -34.12 -46.01 15.62
C LEU A 2 -33.69 -46.40 17.06
N TYR A 3 -32.66 -45.72 17.62
CA TYR A 3 -32.18 -45.94 18.99
C TYR A 3 -33.26 -45.65 20.04
N GLY A 4 -33.99 -44.54 19.90
CA GLY A 4 -35.08 -44.18 20.85
C GLY A 4 -36.30 -45.10 20.84
N LYS A 5 -36.33 -46.11 19.95
CA LYS A 5 -37.36 -47.14 19.88
C LYS A 5 -36.89 -48.54 20.31
N ASN A 6 -35.69 -48.64 20.90
CA ASN A 6 -35.06 -49.93 21.32
C ASN A 6 -34.93 -50.98 20.19
N ILE A 7 -34.76 -50.56 18.94
CA ILE A 7 -34.65 -51.45 17.77
C ILE A 7 -33.22 -51.87 17.54
N ILE A 8 -32.23 -51.04 17.98
CA ILE A 8 -30.79 -51.34 17.88
C ILE A 8 -30.13 -51.20 19.26
N SER A 9 -29.07 -51.98 19.51
CA SER A 9 -28.32 -51.88 20.74
C SER A 9 -27.47 -50.58 20.78
N GLU A 10 -27.16 -50.10 21.99
CA GLU A 10 -26.29 -48.94 22.18
C GLU A 10 -24.90 -49.15 21.55
N TYR A 11 -24.40 -50.35 21.59
CA TYR A 11 -23.14 -50.75 21.00
C TYR A 11 -23.15 -50.59 19.47
N GLU A 12 -24.21 -51.07 18.80
CA GLU A 12 -24.36 -50.92 17.35
C GLU A 12 -24.47 -49.45 16.92
N TRP A 13 -25.18 -48.65 17.73
CA TRP A 13 -25.27 -47.20 17.51
C TRP A 13 -23.88 -46.57 17.61
N GLN A 14 -23.11 -46.84 18.65
CA GLN A 14 -21.77 -46.31 18.83
C GLN A 14 -20.80 -46.74 17.71
N MET A 15 -20.88 -48.01 17.30
CA MET A 15 -20.09 -48.48 16.16
C MET A 15 -20.41 -47.72 14.86
N ALA A 16 -21.69 -47.46 14.58
CA ALA A 16 -22.10 -46.72 13.42
C ALA A 16 -21.67 -45.25 13.48
N GLU A 17 -21.74 -44.61 14.67
CA GLU A 17 -21.28 -43.25 14.88
C GLU A 17 -19.76 -43.13 14.71
N ASN A 18 -18.99 -44.06 15.25
CA ASN A 18 -17.55 -44.12 15.07
C ASN A 18 -17.17 -44.37 13.60
N ALA A 19 -17.86 -45.23 12.89
CA ALA A 19 -17.65 -45.45 11.45
C ALA A 19 -17.94 -44.18 10.64
N LEU A 20 -19.00 -43.45 10.98
CA LEU A 20 -19.32 -42.17 10.36
C LEU A 20 -18.25 -41.13 10.65
N ALA A 21 -17.79 -41.01 11.89
CA ALA A 21 -16.73 -40.10 12.28
C ALA A 21 -15.41 -40.41 11.54
N GLN A 22 -15.05 -41.69 11.44
CA GLN A 22 -13.88 -42.13 10.68
C GLN A 22 -13.99 -41.79 9.20
N ALA A 23 -15.14 -42.03 8.57
CA ALA A 23 -15.36 -41.71 7.17
C ALA A 23 -15.28 -40.19 6.92
N LYS A 24 -15.85 -39.36 7.83
CA LYS A 24 -15.72 -37.93 7.80
C LYS A 24 -14.28 -37.44 7.93
N ALA A 25 -13.49 -38.06 8.83
CA ALA A 25 -12.09 -37.73 9.00
C ALA A 25 -11.26 -38.09 7.75
N GLN A 26 -11.53 -39.22 7.11
CA GLN A 26 -10.89 -39.63 5.85
C GLN A 26 -11.24 -38.68 4.71
N LEU A 27 -12.51 -38.25 4.61
CA LEU A 27 -12.95 -37.27 3.64
C LEU A 27 -12.22 -35.92 3.84
N ALA A 28 -12.16 -35.45 5.08
CA ALA A 28 -11.45 -34.19 5.41
C ALA A 28 -9.96 -34.28 5.05
N GLN A 29 -9.31 -35.42 5.33
CA GLN A 29 -7.91 -35.66 4.97
C GLN A 29 -7.71 -35.63 3.46
N ALA A 30 -8.58 -36.30 2.69
CA ALA A 30 -8.51 -36.31 1.23
C ALA A 30 -8.74 -34.91 0.64
N GLN A 31 -9.68 -34.12 1.19
CA GLN A 31 -9.92 -32.75 0.81
C GLN A 31 -8.72 -31.84 1.10
N ALA A 32 -8.07 -32.01 2.26
CA ALA A 32 -6.85 -31.29 2.59
C ALA A 32 -5.71 -31.63 1.61
N GLY A 33 -5.55 -32.93 1.27
CA GLY A 33 -4.59 -33.38 0.26
C GLY A 33 -4.83 -32.74 -1.11
N LEU A 34 -6.09 -32.73 -1.55
CA LEU A 34 -6.47 -32.09 -2.82
C LEU A 34 -6.17 -30.57 -2.81
N THR A 35 -6.48 -29.91 -1.68
CA THR A 35 -6.21 -28.48 -1.53
C THR A 35 -4.71 -28.18 -1.60
N ASN A 36 -3.88 -28.99 -0.96
CA ASN A 36 -2.42 -28.85 -1.00
C ASN A 36 -1.88 -29.08 -2.42
N ALA A 37 -2.36 -30.12 -3.10
CA ALA A 37 -1.97 -30.40 -4.48
C ALA A 37 -2.35 -29.24 -5.43
N LYS A 38 -3.56 -28.67 -5.28
CA LYS A 38 -4.00 -27.49 -6.05
C LYS A 38 -3.12 -26.26 -5.77
N LYS A 39 -2.74 -26.01 -4.52
CA LYS A 39 -1.83 -24.92 -4.16
C LYS A 39 -0.45 -25.10 -4.79
N ASN A 40 0.10 -26.33 -4.74
CA ASN A 40 1.38 -26.62 -5.35
C ASN A 40 1.33 -26.40 -6.89
N LEU A 41 0.26 -26.79 -7.52
CA LEU A 41 0.05 -26.53 -8.94
C LEU A 41 -0.08 -25.02 -9.23
N ALA A 42 -0.78 -24.26 -8.37
CA ALA A 42 -0.91 -22.82 -8.54
C ALA A 42 0.44 -22.09 -8.46
N TYR A 43 1.40 -22.60 -7.68
CA TYR A 43 2.75 -22.01 -7.62
C TYR A 43 3.58 -22.20 -8.90
N THR A 44 3.19 -23.10 -9.80
CA THR A 44 3.87 -23.25 -11.10
C THR A 44 3.55 -22.14 -12.07
N VAL A 45 2.49 -21.36 -11.82
CA VAL A 45 2.08 -20.19 -12.63
C VAL A 45 2.11 -18.96 -11.75
N VAL A 46 3.12 -18.11 -11.96
CA VAL A 46 3.28 -16.86 -11.20
C VAL A 46 2.55 -15.75 -11.95
N THR A 47 1.55 -15.16 -11.29
CA THR A 47 0.76 -14.05 -11.82
C THR A 47 1.01 -12.80 -10.99
N SER A 48 0.89 -11.62 -11.62
CA SER A 48 0.98 -10.35 -10.89
C SER A 48 -0.22 -10.18 -9.95
N PRO A 49 -0.02 -9.79 -8.69
CA PRO A 49 -1.11 -9.52 -7.75
C PRO A 49 -1.81 -8.17 -8.01
N SER A 50 -1.20 -7.28 -8.80
CA SER A 50 -1.72 -5.94 -9.09
C SER A 50 -1.45 -5.56 -10.54
N ASN A 51 -2.23 -4.61 -11.04
CA ASN A 51 -1.94 -3.94 -12.30
C ASN A 51 -0.78 -2.96 -12.10
N GLY A 52 0.07 -2.80 -13.11
CA GLY A 52 1.18 -1.88 -12.99
C GLY A 52 2.27 -2.11 -14.04
N VAL A 53 3.39 -1.43 -13.86
CA VAL A 53 4.55 -1.54 -14.71
C VAL A 53 5.53 -2.54 -14.11
N VAL A 54 5.93 -3.51 -14.91
CA VAL A 54 6.92 -4.53 -14.53
C VAL A 54 8.31 -3.89 -14.54
N GLY A 55 9.04 -4.06 -13.48
CA GLY A 55 10.44 -3.61 -13.34
C GLY A 55 11.42 -4.50 -14.09
N SER A 56 12.65 -4.56 -13.61
CA SER A 56 13.67 -5.44 -14.19
C SER A 56 13.36 -6.91 -13.88
N ILE A 57 13.61 -7.79 -14.84
CA ILE A 57 13.54 -9.24 -14.69
C ILE A 57 14.98 -9.79 -14.69
N PRO A 58 15.59 -10.00 -13.50
CA PRO A 58 16.97 -10.44 -13.40
C PRO A 58 17.17 -11.90 -13.80
N ASN A 59 16.14 -12.71 -13.68
CA ASN A 59 16.20 -14.14 -13.96
C ASN A 59 15.94 -14.42 -15.46
N ARG A 60 16.66 -15.40 -16.01
CA ARG A 60 16.49 -15.89 -17.39
C ARG A 60 15.77 -17.22 -17.38
N GLU A 61 15.30 -17.66 -18.55
CA GLU A 61 14.79 -19.02 -18.72
C GLU A 61 15.81 -20.06 -18.23
N GLY A 62 15.36 -21.06 -17.50
CA GLY A 62 16.23 -22.06 -16.86
C GLY A 62 16.78 -21.66 -15.49
N SER A 63 16.58 -20.44 -15.03
CA SER A 63 16.96 -20.05 -13.67
C SER A 63 16.06 -20.71 -12.64
N LEU A 64 16.65 -21.16 -11.53
CA LEU A 64 15.92 -21.76 -10.42
C LEU A 64 15.10 -20.66 -9.69
N ALA A 65 13.79 -20.81 -9.66
CA ALA A 65 12.91 -20.00 -8.84
C ALA A 65 12.64 -20.71 -7.50
N SER A 66 12.83 -20.00 -6.40
CA SER A 66 12.60 -20.50 -5.05
C SER A 66 11.96 -19.41 -4.19
N PRO A 67 11.06 -19.76 -3.26
CA PRO A 67 10.45 -18.81 -2.33
C PRO A 67 11.45 -18.04 -1.44
N SER A 68 12.63 -18.62 -1.22
CA SER A 68 13.72 -18.02 -0.44
C SER A 68 14.71 -17.24 -1.28
N ALA A 69 14.58 -17.25 -2.61
CA ALA A 69 15.40 -16.46 -3.51
C ALA A 69 14.91 -15.00 -3.62
N ALA A 70 15.69 -14.15 -4.29
CA ALA A 70 15.29 -12.80 -4.61
C ALA A 70 13.99 -12.80 -5.45
N ALA A 71 13.20 -11.71 -5.36
CA ALA A 71 11.98 -11.57 -6.12
C ALA A 71 12.25 -11.72 -7.63
N LEU A 72 11.34 -12.41 -8.33
CA LEU A 72 11.44 -12.61 -9.79
C LEU A 72 11.39 -11.27 -10.54
N THR A 73 10.55 -10.38 -10.09
CA THR A 73 10.42 -9.01 -10.57
C THR A 73 9.63 -8.18 -9.56
N THR A 74 9.63 -6.87 -9.73
CA THR A 74 8.74 -5.95 -8.99
C THR A 74 7.71 -5.38 -9.95
N VAL A 75 6.47 -5.29 -9.49
CA VAL A 75 5.40 -4.60 -10.21
C VAL A 75 5.05 -3.34 -9.43
N SER A 76 5.13 -2.19 -10.09
CA SER A 76 4.82 -0.89 -9.49
C SER A 76 3.50 -0.37 -10.07
N ASP A 77 2.52 -0.12 -9.20
CA ASP A 77 1.34 0.65 -9.58
C ASP A 77 1.72 2.13 -9.56
N ASN A 78 1.73 2.74 -10.73
CA ASN A 78 2.12 4.13 -10.92
C ASN A 78 0.91 5.03 -11.24
N ALA A 79 -0.33 4.57 -11.00
CA ALA A 79 -1.53 5.38 -11.24
C ALA A 79 -1.55 6.64 -10.34
N GLU A 80 -1.04 6.48 -9.13
CA GLU A 80 -0.86 7.53 -8.15
C GLU A 80 0.58 7.49 -7.62
N VAL A 81 1.19 8.67 -7.46
CA VAL A 81 2.58 8.78 -6.98
C VAL A 81 2.62 9.65 -5.73
N TYR A 82 3.33 9.18 -4.73
CA TYR A 82 3.58 9.94 -3.51
C TYR A 82 4.90 10.70 -3.62
N ALA A 83 4.83 12.02 -3.45
CA ALA A 83 6.00 12.84 -3.27
C ALA A 83 6.28 13.02 -1.76
N TYR A 84 7.50 12.69 -1.36
CA TYR A 84 7.99 12.87 0.01
C TYR A 84 8.92 14.08 0.04
N PHE A 85 8.64 15.01 0.93
CA PHE A 85 9.47 16.19 1.15
C PHE A 85 9.45 16.56 2.62
N SER A 86 10.38 17.42 3.04
CA SER A 86 10.52 17.82 4.43
C SER A 86 10.12 19.28 4.59
N LEU A 87 9.38 19.58 5.66
CA LEU A 87 9.08 20.92 6.12
C LEU A 87 9.81 21.19 7.44
N ASN A 88 10.42 22.36 7.55
CA ASN A 88 11.07 22.79 8.78
C ASN A 88 10.03 23.03 9.89
N GLU A 89 10.45 22.86 11.14
CA GLU A 89 9.59 23.11 12.31
C GLU A 89 8.96 24.51 12.28
N LYS A 90 9.72 25.52 11.89
CA LYS A 90 9.23 26.90 11.76
C LYS A 90 8.04 27.00 10.80
N ASP A 91 8.10 26.31 9.67
CA ASP A 91 7.04 26.34 8.66
C ASP A 91 5.80 25.58 9.16
N ILE A 92 5.99 24.52 9.94
CA ILE A 92 4.89 23.77 10.56
C ILE A 92 4.19 24.61 11.64
N LEU A 93 4.94 25.30 12.48
CA LEU A 93 4.39 26.20 13.49
C LEU A 93 3.61 27.34 12.84
N ALA A 94 4.13 27.92 11.77
CA ALA A 94 3.42 28.93 10.99
C ALA A 94 2.13 28.41 10.35
N LEU A 95 2.14 27.15 9.84
CA LEU A 95 0.96 26.49 9.28
C LEU A 95 -0.13 26.24 10.33
N THR A 96 0.24 25.99 11.59
CA THR A 96 -0.70 25.67 12.68
C THR A 96 -1.07 26.88 13.56
N ASP A 97 -0.74 28.11 13.13
CA ASP A 97 -0.90 29.32 13.95
C ASP A 97 -0.36 29.15 15.37
N ASN A 98 0.89 28.68 15.46
CA ASN A 98 1.56 28.36 16.74
C ASN A 98 0.78 27.35 17.60
N GLY A 99 0.10 26.39 16.97
CA GLY A 99 -0.63 25.33 17.65
C GLY A 99 -2.12 25.61 17.91
N ALA A 100 -2.64 26.73 17.45
CA ALA A 100 -4.05 27.08 17.63
C ALA A 100 -5.00 26.21 16.75
N VAL A 101 -4.48 25.70 15.63
CA VAL A 101 -5.25 24.85 14.69
C VAL A 101 -4.60 23.47 14.64
N SER A 102 -5.41 22.41 14.71
CA SER A 102 -4.89 21.05 14.57
C SER A 102 -4.31 20.80 13.19
N LEU A 103 -3.21 20.05 13.13
CA LEU A 103 -2.50 19.71 11.90
C LEU A 103 -3.43 19.01 10.88
N GLU A 104 -4.30 18.14 11.34
CA GLU A 104 -5.27 17.42 10.50
C GLU A 104 -6.27 18.35 9.80
N LYS A 105 -6.75 19.37 10.52
CA LYS A 105 -7.66 20.36 9.95
C LYS A 105 -6.94 21.19 8.90
N ARG A 106 -5.70 21.60 9.21
CA ARG A 106 -4.89 22.38 8.27
C ARG A 106 -4.54 21.61 7.00
N ILE A 107 -4.22 20.31 7.10
CA ILE A 107 -3.98 19.47 5.91
C ILE A 107 -5.20 19.43 4.99
N LYS A 108 -6.41 19.39 5.53
CA LYS A 108 -7.65 19.39 4.74
C LYS A 108 -7.91 20.73 4.04
N GLU A 109 -7.51 21.82 4.66
CA GLU A 109 -7.66 23.20 4.18
C GLU A 109 -6.48 23.66 3.30
N MET A 110 -5.38 22.90 3.27
CA MET A 110 -4.21 23.22 2.46
C MET A 110 -4.57 23.32 0.98
N PRO A 111 -4.05 24.35 0.28
CA PRO A 111 -4.20 24.45 -1.16
C PRO A 111 -3.48 23.29 -1.85
N GLN A 112 -3.87 23.03 -3.09
CA GLN A 112 -3.20 22.04 -3.92
C GLN A 112 -1.74 22.46 -4.16
N VAL A 113 -0.85 21.47 -4.09
CA VAL A 113 0.58 21.66 -4.31
C VAL A 113 0.94 21.32 -5.76
N ARG A 114 1.97 21.97 -6.29
CA ARG A 114 2.49 21.68 -7.62
C ARG A 114 3.84 20.98 -7.52
N LEU A 115 4.13 20.14 -8.49
CA LEU A 115 5.40 19.45 -8.59
C LEU A 115 6.22 20.02 -9.74
N GLN A 116 7.43 20.48 -9.45
CA GLN A 116 8.42 20.83 -10.46
C GLN A 116 9.36 19.65 -10.64
N LEU A 117 9.45 19.15 -11.86
CA LEU A 117 10.31 18.04 -12.24
C LEU A 117 11.80 18.45 -12.25
N ALA A 118 12.68 17.47 -12.38
CA ALA A 118 14.13 17.70 -12.39
C ALA A 118 14.61 18.58 -13.56
N ASP A 119 13.87 18.59 -14.66
CA ASP A 119 14.12 19.45 -15.85
C ASP A 119 13.63 20.91 -15.69
N GLY A 120 12.99 21.23 -14.55
CA GLY A 120 12.40 22.53 -14.29
C GLY A 120 10.96 22.67 -14.76
N THR A 121 10.42 21.70 -15.49
CA THR A 121 9.02 21.72 -15.96
C THR A 121 8.05 21.55 -14.78
N ILE A 122 6.94 22.28 -14.80
CA ILE A 122 5.88 22.10 -13.80
C ILE A 122 4.97 20.99 -14.29
N TYR A 123 4.77 19.98 -13.42
CA TYR A 123 3.83 18.89 -13.66
C TYR A 123 2.40 19.44 -13.80
N PRO A 124 1.64 19.05 -14.84
CA PRO A 124 0.34 19.65 -15.13
C PRO A 124 -0.71 19.35 -14.06
N GLU A 125 -0.64 18.18 -13.45
CA GLU A 125 -1.61 17.78 -12.42
C GLU A 125 -1.18 18.29 -11.05
N ALA A 126 -2.14 18.87 -10.33
CA ALA A 126 -1.92 19.34 -8.98
C ALA A 126 -2.04 18.18 -7.98
N GLY A 127 -1.19 18.20 -6.97
CA GLY A 127 -1.20 17.23 -5.89
C GLY A 127 -1.89 17.75 -4.64
N LYS A 128 -2.20 16.84 -3.74
CA LYS A 128 -2.78 17.13 -2.42
C LYS A 128 -1.89 16.58 -1.31
N VAL A 129 -1.61 17.39 -0.31
CA VAL A 129 -0.94 16.92 0.91
C VAL A 129 -1.87 15.96 1.64
N THR A 130 -1.38 14.75 1.90
CA THR A 130 -2.15 13.70 2.58
C THR A 130 -1.76 13.53 4.02
N THR A 131 -0.48 13.70 4.33
CA THR A 131 0.03 13.45 5.69
C THR A 131 1.23 14.35 5.97
N ILE A 132 1.28 14.89 7.17
CA ILE A 132 2.45 15.54 7.76
C ILE A 132 2.81 14.71 8.99
N SER A 133 4.08 14.32 9.13
CA SER A 133 4.55 13.57 10.29
C SER A 133 4.37 14.40 11.57
N GLY A 134 3.80 13.80 12.60
CA GLY A 134 3.72 14.40 13.93
C GLY A 134 5.05 14.35 14.72
N VAL A 135 6.09 13.74 14.11
CA VAL A 135 7.43 13.62 14.72
C VAL A 135 8.41 14.41 13.89
N ILE A 136 9.16 15.28 14.54
CA ILE A 136 10.26 16.05 13.96
C ILE A 136 11.53 15.21 14.07
N ASP A 137 12.26 15.08 12.99
CA ASP A 137 13.58 14.44 12.99
C ASP A 137 14.58 15.35 13.69
N ASN A 138 15.15 14.88 14.78
CA ASN A 138 16.09 15.63 15.62
C ASN A 138 17.40 15.98 14.90
N ALA A 139 17.78 15.23 13.87
CA ALA A 139 19.00 15.49 13.10
C ALA A 139 18.82 16.63 12.10
N THR A 140 17.63 16.77 11.53
CA THR A 140 17.32 17.74 10.46
C THR A 140 16.43 18.89 10.92
N GLY A 141 15.77 18.80 12.06
CA GLY A 141 14.78 19.77 12.54
C GLY A 141 13.56 19.89 11.62
N ALA A 142 13.25 18.85 10.88
CA ALA A 142 12.19 18.86 9.88
C ALA A 142 11.22 17.69 10.06
N ALA A 143 9.96 17.87 9.65
CA ALA A 143 8.98 16.80 9.57
C ALA A 143 8.77 16.33 8.14
N ASN A 144 8.58 15.03 7.96
CA ASN A 144 8.30 14.44 6.67
C ASN A 144 6.84 14.69 6.27
N VAL A 145 6.65 15.16 5.05
CA VAL A 145 5.36 15.43 4.43
C VAL A 145 5.18 14.53 3.23
N ARG A 146 3.97 14.06 3.03
CA ARG A 146 3.59 13.24 1.88
C ARG A 146 2.47 13.92 1.12
N ALA A 147 2.68 14.14 -0.16
CA ALA A 147 1.66 14.61 -1.08
C ALA A 147 1.36 13.56 -2.15
N LEU A 148 0.10 13.42 -2.51
CA LEU A 148 -0.39 12.51 -3.54
C LEU A 148 -0.56 13.29 -4.85
N PHE A 149 -0.02 12.75 -5.93
CA PHE A 149 -0.17 13.27 -7.28
C PHE A 149 -0.78 12.19 -8.18
N PRO A 150 -1.85 12.50 -8.92
CA PRO A 150 -2.37 11.61 -9.94
C PRO A 150 -1.36 11.52 -11.09
N ASN A 151 -1.15 10.32 -11.64
CA ASN A 151 -0.17 10.08 -12.70
C ASN A 151 -0.82 9.41 -13.92
N VAL A 152 -1.81 10.09 -14.48
CA VAL A 152 -2.62 9.56 -15.59
C VAL A 152 -1.76 9.22 -16.81
N ASN A 153 -0.74 10.03 -17.09
CA ASN A 153 0.13 9.88 -18.27
C ASN A 153 1.38 9.02 -18.01
N GLY A 154 1.55 8.45 -16.81
CA GLY A 154 2.72 7.64 -16.46
C GLY A 154 4.07 8.40 -16.52
N MET A 155 4.04 9.74 -16.48
CA MET A 155 5.23 10.59 -16.58
C MET A 155 6.09 10.48 -15.30
N LEU A 156 5.45 10.37 -14.15
CA LEU A 156 6.14 10.22 -12.87
C LEU A 156 6.54 8.77 -12.65
N ARG A 157 7.77 8.57 -12.20
CA ARG A 157 8.32 7.25 -11.88
C ARG A 157 8.80 7.22 -10.45
N SER A 158 8.67 6.07 -9.80
CA SER A 158 9.24 5.85 -8.48
C SER A 158 10.76 6.06 -8.51
N GLY A 159 11.27 6.81 -7.52
CA GLY A 159 12.70 7.19 -7.45
C GLY A 159 13.06 8.48 -8.19
N SER A 160 12.11 9.12 -8.89
CA SER A 160 12.34 10.45 -9.47
C SER A 160 12.47 11.50 -8.38
N THR A 161 13.28 12.55 -8.65
CA THR A 161 13.44 13.71 -7.77
C THR A 161 12.76 14.94 -8.37
N GLY A 162 12.31 15.84 -7.51
CA GLY A 162 11.65 17.08 -7.92
C GLY A 162 11.53 18.06 -6.77
N LYS A 163 10.89 19.21 -7.02
CA LYS A 163 10.58 20.21 -6.01
C LYS A 163 9.07 20.34 -5.86
N VAL A 164 8.58 20.30 -4.63
CA VAL A 164 7.17 20.57 -4.35
C VAL A 164 6.99 22.05 -4.09
N LEU A 165 6.12 22.69 -4.87
CA LEU A 165 5.76 24.09 -4.74
C LEU A 165 4.46 24.19 -3.95
N ILE A 166 4.54 24.76 -2.76
CA ILE A 166 3.39 25.02 -1.90
C ILE A 166 2.98 26.48 -2.11
N PRO A 167 1.79 26.76 -2.65
CA PRO A 167 1.34 28.13 -2.79
C PRO A 167 1.08 28.72 -1.40
N ASN A 168 1.69 29.83 -1.12
CA ASN A 168 1.39 30.63 0.07
C ASN A 168 0.42 31.74 -0.32
N VAL A 169 -0.78 31.73 0.23
CA VAL A 169 -1.76 32.78 0.03
C VAL A 169 -1.54 33.82 1.13
N ALA A 170 -0.97 34.95 0.74
CA ALA A 170 -0.87 36.10 1.64
C ALA A 170 -2.02 37.08 1.30
N ASP A 171 -3.00 37.15 2.18
CA ASP A 171 -4.08 38.14 2.05
C ASP A 171 -3.55 39.52 2.41
N SER A 172 -3.89 40.53 1.56
CA SER A 172 -3.62 41.94 1.80
C SER A 172 -2.14 42.35 1.80
N VAL A 173 -1.34 41.84 0.86
CA VAL A 173 0.07 42.22 0.69
C VAL A 173 0.21 43.31 -0.37
N ILE A 174 0.86 44.40 0.00
CA ILE A 174 1.27 45.47 -0.96
C ILE A 174 2.62 45.05 -1.52
N ILE A 175 2.67 44.77 -2.83
CA ILE A 175 3.93 44.42 -3.52
C ILE A 175 4.58 45.74 -3.95
N ILE A 176 5.74 46.07 -3.38
CA ILE A 176 6.57 47.17 -3.77
C ILE A 176 7.71 46.61 -4.65
N PRO A 177 7.84 47.05 -5.93
CA PRO A 177 8.96 46.64 -6.76
C PRO A 177 10.27 47.21 -6.20
N GLN A 178 11.22 46.35 -5.88
CA GLN A 178 12.60 46.76 -5.61
C GLN A 178 13.29 47.06 -6.95
N LYS A 179 13.81 48.26 -7.09
CA LYS A 179 14.71 48.64 -8.21
C LYS A 179 16.10 48.09 -7.96
#